data_3036415158c516129126fc7e5b3e32a9
#
_entry.id   3036415158c516129126fc7e5b3e32a9
#
_cell.length_a   1.000
_cell.length_b   1.000
_cell.length_c   1.000
_cell.angle_alpha   90.00
_cell.angle_beta   90.00
_cell.angle_gamma   90.00
#
_symmetry.space_group_name_H-M   'P 1'
#
loop_
_entity.id
_entity.type
_entity.pdbx_description
1 polymer ?
#
loop_
_entity_poly.entity_id
_entity_poly.type
_entity_poly.pdbx_seq_one_letter_code
_entity_poly.pdbx_strand_id
1 'polypeptide(L)'
;MSAARLEAGFAIDARLACGGCGTVYDPATGDPAREVPPGTPFGRLPDYWLCPGCGGPQHGFSAPDSAGAEPMVSRVAALVAAYRRVAERDMADVPICNAALSVEAVGFRPQGTGWIGCVIAPWFLNAVLIPRAPAEWAGLRDGDKAEIALPSGAYRFTAARVGALGTLLVIPLVSAMNVFTDQPEARAAAALALDQLMRAPEPAPPDPTPARAPSKDSAPALSRRSLFRGARR
;
A
#
# COMPACT_ATOMS: atom_id res chain seq x y z
N MET A 1 15.84 -17.42 15.52
CA MET A 1 16.43 -16.06 15.63
C MET A 1 15.26 -15.08 15.73
N SER A 2 15.20 -14.41 16.88
CA SER A 2 14.06 -13.68 17.39
C SER A 2 13.79 -12.42 16.57
N ALA A 3 12.60 -12.29 15.98
CA ALA A 3 12.13 -11.05 15.39
C ALA A 3 11.98 -10.01 16.51
N ALA A 4 12.70 -8.91 16.41
CA ALA A 4 12.61 -7.79 17.32
C ALA A 4 11.17 -7.26 17.30
N ARG A 5 10.44 -7.49 18.39
CA ARG A 5 9.15 -6.87 18.68
C ARG A 5 9.40 -5.37 18.77
N LEU A 6 8.85 -4.61 17.83
CA LEU A 6 8.67 -3.17 18.01
C LEU A 6 7.67 -3.01 19.16
N GLU A 7 8.17 -2.78 20.36
CA GLU A 7 7.38 -2.29 21.47
C GLU A 7 6.94 -0.85 21.13
N ALA A 8 5.77 -0.73 20.49
CA ALA A 8 5.05 0.52 20.51
C ALA A 8 4.66 0.74 21.98
N GLY A 9 5.32 1.67 22.64
CA GLY A 9 5.12 1.99 24.06
C GLY A 9 3.78 2.66 24.33
N PHE A 10 2.69 1.95 24.07
CA PHE A 10 1.35 2.38 24.49
C PHE A 10 1.19 2.08 25.99
N ALA A 11 0.53 2.98 26.71
CA ALA A 11 0.13 2.72 28.09
C ALA A 11 -0.70 1.42 28.14
N ILE A 12 -0.56 0.69 29.26
CA ILE A 12 -1.17 -0.65 29.45
C ILE A 12 -2.70 -0.63 29.30
N ASP A 13 -3.32 0.50 29.59
CA ASP A 13 -4.75 0.80 29.49
C ASP A 13 -5.14 1.62 28.26
N ALA A 14 -4.20 1.84 27.33
CA ALA A 14 -4.47 2.65 26.15
C ALA A 14 -5.54 2.01 25.25
N ARG A 15 -6.57 2.80 24.96
CA ARG A 15 -7.55 2.47 23.92
C ARG A 15 -6.90 2.69 22.58
N LEU A 16 -7.04 1.75 21.66
CA LEU A 16 -6.48 1.84 20.31
C LEU A 16 -7.57 1.70 19.26
N ALA A 17 -7.49 2.55 18.24
CA ALA A 17 -8.41 2.54 17.12
C ALA A 17 -7.81 1.84 15.91
N CYS A 18 -8.61 1.01 15.26
CA CYS A 18 -8.26 0.39 13.98
C CYS A 18 -8.17 1.47 12.90
N GLY A 19 -7.00 1.64 12.29
CA GLY A 19 -6.81 2.56 11.16
C GLY A 19 -7.62 2.18 9.91
N GLY A 20 -8.07 0.92 9.82
CA GLY A 20 -8.91 0.43 8.73
C GLY A 20 -10.37 0.85 8.84
N CYS A 21 -11.00 0.70 10.02
CA CYS A 21 -12.45 0.91 10.16
C CYS A 21 -12.85 1.80 11.34
N GLY A 22 -11.90 2.26 12.14
CA GLY A 22 -12.17 3.08 13.31
C GLY A 22 -12.68 2.31 14.54
N THR A 23 -12.84 0.99 14.47
CA THR A 23 -13.22 0.18 15.63
C THR A 23 -12.18 0.36 16.74
N VAL A 24 -12.64 0.71 17.94
CA VAL A 24 -11.77 0.92 19.09
C VAL A 24 -11.67 -0.39 19.88
N TYR A 25 -10.45 -0.83 20.15
CA TYR A 25 -10.17 -1.81 21.16
C TYR A 25 -10.00 -1.08 22.51
N ASP A 26 -10.76 -1.51 23.50
CA ASP A 26 -10.70 -0.99 24.85
C ASP A 26 -10.25 -2.11 25.79
N PRO A 27 -9.05 -2.02 26.39
CA PRO A 27 -8.57 -3.03 27.35
C PRO A 27 -9.55 -3.30 28.47
N ALA A 28 -10.32 -2.30 28.93
CA ALA A 28 -11.27 -2.47 30.01
C ALA A 28 -12.41 -3.43 29.68
N THR A 29 -12.78 -3.52 28.39
CA THR A 29 -13.85 -4.42 27.92
C THR A 29 -13.33 -5.71 27.31
N GLY A 30 -12.10 -5.71 26.78
CA GLY A 30 -11.54 -6.83 26.02
C GLY A 30 -12.30 -7.11 24.72
N ASP A 31 -12.27 -8.36 24.28
CA ASP A 31 -13.08 -8.87 23.15
C ASP A 31 -13.57 -10.30 23.49
N PRO A 32 -14.64 -10.42 24.30
CA PRO A 32 -15.15 -11.71 24.73
C PRO A 32 -15.57 -12.62 23.57
N ALA A 33 -16.00 -12.05 22.45
CA ALA A 33 -16.38 -12.81 21.26
C ALA A 33 -15.18 -13.53 20.60
N ARG A 34 -13.96 -13.11 20.94
CA ARG A 34 -12.68 -13.69 20.48
C ARG A 34 -11.82 -14.21 21.65
N GLU A 35 -12.48 -14.56 22.77
CA GLU A 35 -11.82 -15.12 23.95
C GLU A 35 -10.76 -14.21 24.59
N VAL A 36 -10.86 -12.89 24.40
CA VAL A 36 -10.00 -11.89 25.03
C VAL A 36 -10.72 -11.33 26.27
N PRO A 37 -10.26 -11.66 27.49
CA PRO A 37 -10.92 -11.21 28.70
C PRO A 37 -10.75 -9.69 28.93
N PRO A 38 -11.67 -9.07 29.68
CA PRO A 38 -11.50 -7.70 30.16
C PRO A 38 -10.21 -7.54 30.92
N GLY A 39 -9.57 -6.38 30.79
CA GLY A 39 -8.25 -6.09 31.40
C GLY A 39 -7.06 -6.53 30.55
N THR A 40 -7.25 -7.06 29.35
CA THR A 40 -6.15 -7.47 28.47
C THR A 40 -5.57 -6.25 27.76
N PRO A 41 -4.30 -5.87 27.97
CA PRO A 41 -3.64 -4.81 27.22
C PRO A 41 -3.54 -5.16 25.73
N PHE A 42 -3.59 -4.16 24.85
CA PHE A 42 -3.49 -4.38 23.40
C PHE A 42 -2.24 -5.18 22.98
N GLY A 43 -1.07 -4.87 23.58
CA GLY A 43 0.18 -5.58 23.30
C GLY A 43 0.24 -7.03 23.83
N ARG A 44 -0.82 -7.48 24.54
CA ARG A 44 -0.98 -8.85 25.04
C ARG A 44 -2.02 -9.64 24.25
N LEU A 45 -2.62 -9.04 23.22
CA LEU A 45 -3.54 -9.75 22.33
C LEU A 45 -2.82 -10.90 21.61
N PRO A 46 -3.50 -12.04 21.38
CA PRO A 46 -2.93 -13.12 20.57
C PRO A 46 -2.54 -12.65 19.19
N ASP A 47 -1.45 -13.16 18.63
CA ASP A 47 -0.95 -12.76 17.30
C ASP A 47 -1.97 -12.99 16.16
N TYR A 48 -2.89 -13.93 16.36
CA TYR A 48 -3.99 -14.23 15.42
C TYR A 48 -5.21 -13.32 15.59
N TRP A 49 -5.24 -12.45 16.63
CA TRP A 49 -6.37 -11.56 16.84
C TRP A 49 -6.45 -10.52 15.72
N LEU A 50 -7.65 -10.38 15.15
CA LEU A 50 -7.96 -9.44 14.09
C LEU A 50 -9.02 -8.47 14.55
N CYS A 51 -9.06 -7.29 13.94
CA CYS A 51 -10.07 -6.28 14.22
C CYS A 51 -11.50 -6.85 14.11
N PRO A 52 -12.34 -6.73 15.14
CA PRO A 52 -13.72 -7.21 15.10
C PRO A 52 -14.58 -6.50 14.06
N GLY A 53 -14.22 -5.28 13.65
CA GLY A 53 -15.00 -4.52 12.70
C GLY A 53 -14.67 -4.80 11.24
N CYS A 54 -13.40 -5.11 10.90
CA CYS A 54 -12.99 -5.25 9.49
C CYS A 54 -12.03 -6.41 9.22
N GLY A 55 -11.64 -7.20 10.24
CA GLY A 55 -10.65 -8.26 10.07
C GLY A 55 -9.21 -7.78 9.86
N GLY A 56 -8.92 -6.49 10.03
CA GLY A 56 -7.58 -5.95 9.87
C GLY A 56 -6.62 -6.41 10.98
N PRO A 57 -5.31 -6.46 10.70
CA PRO A 57 -4.30 -6.95 11.63
C PRO A 57 -3.99 -5.93 12.74
N GLN A 58 -3.41 -6.41 13.85
CA GLN A 58 -3.08 -5.59 15.03
C GLN A 58 -2.18 -4.38 14.72
N HIS A 59 -1.20 -4.53 13.83
CA HIS A 59 -0.29 -3.43 13.47
C HIS A 59 -0.98 -2.24 12.79
N GLY A 60 -2.26 -2.39 12.40
CA GLY A 60 -3.10 -1.31 11.90
C GLY A 60 -3.78 -0.48 12.98
N PHE A 61 -3.56 -0.77 14.27
CA PHE A 61 -4.12 -0.01 15.38
C PHE A 61 -3.15 1.07 15.85
N SER A 62 -3.70 2.22 16.20
CA SER A 62 -2.96 3.36 16.76
C SER A 62 -3.76 3.98 17.89
N ALA A 63 -3.10 4.81 18.73
CA ALA A 63 -3.81 5.61 19.70
C ALA A 63 -4.95 6.35 18.99
N PRO A 64 -6.17 6.41 19.55
CA PRO A 64 -7.23 7.23 18.99
C PRO A 64 -6.70 8.66 19.03
N ASP A 65 -6.32 9.15 17.85
CA ASP A 65 -5.69 10.44 17.75
C ASP A 65 -6.55 11.49 18.41
N SER A 66 -5.91 12.19 19.26
CA SER A 66 -6.21 13.52 19.71
C SER A 66 -7.06 14.25 18.68
N ALA A 67 -8.29 14.56 19.05
CA ALA A 67 -9.17 15.57 18.47
C ALA A 67 -9.00 15.82 16.95
N GLY A 68 -9.67 15.05 16.09
CA GLY A 68 -9.90 15.45 14.72
C GLY A 68 -9.62 14.43 13.60
N ALA A 69 -9.07 13.26 13.88
CA ALA A 69 -8.90 12.24 12.84
C ALA A 69 -10.23 11.50 12.60
N GLU A 70 -10.83 11.78 11.45
CA GLU A 70 -12.02 11.04 11.03
C GLU A 70 -11.61 9.58 10.68
N PRO A 71 -12.48 8.60 10.98
CA PRO A 71 -12.25 7.21 10.55
C PRO A 71 -12.05 7.09 9.04
N MET A 72 -11.20 6.16 8.60
CA MET A 72 -10.97 5.90 7.16
C MET A 72 -12.29 5.79 6.38
N VAL A 73 -13.26 5.06 6.91
CA VAL A 73 -14.55 4.83 6.25
C VAL A 73 -15.27 6.14 5.95
N SER A 74 -15.30 7.09 6.90
CA SER A 74 -15.94 8.40 6.71
C SER A 74 -15.22 9.22 5.64
N ARG A 75 -13.90 9.23 5.65
CA ARG A 75 -13.11 9.97 4.66
C ARG A 75 -13.20 9.36 3.26
N VAL A 76 -13.19 8.05 3.15
CA VAL A 76 -13.41 7.34 1.87
C VAL A 76 -14.83 7.58 1.35
N ALA A 77 -15.85 7.54 2.22
CA ALA A 77 -17.22 7.87 1.83
C ALA A 77 -17.36 9.32 1.34
N ALA A 78 -16.71 10.28 2.01
CA ALA A 78 -16.67 11.67 1.60
C ALA A 78 -15.96 11.85 0.24
N LEU A 79 -14.87 11.09 -0.03
CA LEU A 79 -14.17 11.08 -1.31
C LEU A 79 -15.09 10.58 -2.43
N VAL A 80 -15.74 9.44 -2.23
CA VAL A 80 -16.70 8.90 -3.20
C VAL A 80 -17.83 9.88 -3.48
N ALA A 81 -18.41 10.49 -2.42
CA ALA A 81 -19.45 11.49 -2.56
C ALA A 81 -18.98 12.74 -3.33
N ALA A 82 -17.72 13.17 -3.13
CA ALA A 82 -17.16 14.30 -3.87
C ALA A 82 -17.04 13.97 -5.36
N TYR A 83 -16.50 12.82 -5.74
CA TYR A 83 -16.38 12.44 -7.14
C TYR A 83 -17.73 12.10 -7.80
N ARG A 84 -18.71 11.59 -7.06
CA ARG A 84 -20.09 11.43 -7.57
C ARG A 84 -20.71 12.76 -7.95
N ARG A 85 -20.54 13.78 -7.12
CA ARG A 85 -21.01 15.13 -7.47
C ARG A 85 -20.35 15.69 -8.72
N VAL A 86 -19.05 15.43 -8.92
CA VAL A 86 -18.34 15.80 -10.17
C VAL A 86 -18.91 15.02 -11.36
N ALA A 87 -19.13 13.70 -11.20
CA ALA A 87 -19.73 12.87 -12.24
C ALA A 87 -21.08 13.41 -12.71
N GLU A 88 -21.94 13.77 -11.76
CA GLU A 88 -23.31 14.22 -12.04
C GLU A 88 -23.38 15.65 -12.62
N ARG A 89 -22.46 16.55 -12.21
CA ARG A 89 -22.53 17.98 -12.59
C ARG A 89 -21.63 18.34 -13.76
N ASP A 90 -20.42 17.83 -13.75
CA ASP A 90 -19.35 18.33 -14.62
C ASP A 90 -18.96 17.32 -15.72
N MET A 91 -19.30 16.03 -15.50
CA MET A 91 -18.85 14.94 -16.37
C MET A 91 -19.98 14.16 -17.05
N ALA A 92 -21.25 14.50 -16.81
CA ALA A 92 -22.41 13.73 -17.29
C ALA A 92 -22.43 13.53 -18.82
N ASP A 93 -22.08 14.57 -19.58
CA ASP A 93 -22.15 14.57 -21.06
C ASP A 93 -20.76 14.58 -21.71
N VAL A 94 -19.70 14.28 -20.94
CA VAL A 94 -18.34 14.33 -21.47
C VAL A 94 -18.00 13.02 -22.18
N PRO A 95 -17.60 13.04 -23.47
CA PRO A 95 -17.41 11.83 -24.27
C PRO A 95 -16.34 10.85 -23.79
N ILE A 96 -15.40 11.28 -22.94
CA ILE A 96 -14.37 10.42 -22.37
C ILE A 96 -14.91 9.50 -21.25
N CYS A 97 -16.12 9.79 -20.76
CA CYS A 97 -16.72 9.02 -19.68
C CYS A 97 -17.26 7.69 -20.17
N ASN A 98 -16.88 6.61 -19.50
CA ASN A 98 -17.47 5.30 -19.71
C ASN A 98 -18.79 5.19 -18.91
N ALA A 99 -19.93 5.19 -19.61
CA ALA A 99 -21.24 5.13 -18.99
C ALA A 99 -21.54 3.80 -18.25
N ALA A 100 -20.77 2.74 -18.52
CA ALA A 100 -20.88 1.47 -17.81
C ALA A 100 -20.24 1.51 -16.42
N LEU A 101 -19.53 2.59 -16.08
CA LEU A 101 -18.78 2.72 -14.83
C LEU A 101 -19.43 3.76 -13.91
N SER A 102 -19.27 3.52 -12.63
CA SER A 102 -19.69 4.41 -11.55
C SER A 102 -18.53 4.72 -10.61
N VAL A 103 -18.69 5.79 -9.79
CA VAL A 103 -17.67 6.13 -8.79
C VAL A 103 -17.66 5.09 -7.67
N GLU A 104 -16.51 4.45 -7.49
CA GLU A 104 -16.28 3.42 -6.48
C GLU A 104 -14.88 3.56 -5.87
N ALA A 105 -14.79 3.30 -4.55
CA ALA A 105 -13.52 3.20 -3.83
C ALA A 105 -13.17 1.73 -3.61
N VAL A 106 -11.92 1.34 -3.90
CA VAL A 106 -11.47 -0.05 -3.86
C VAL A 106 -10.22 -0.17 -2.96
N GLY A 107 -10.29 -1.10 -2.01
CA GLY A 107 -9.14 -1.63 -1.27
C GLY A 107 -8.41 -0.64 -0.36
N PHE A 108 -9.07 0.42 0.13
CA PHE A 108 -8.43 1.37 1.04
C PHE A 108 -7.87 0.69 2.29
N ARG A 109 -6.60 1.00 2.60
CA ARG A 109 -5.84 0.42 3.71
C ARG A 109 -4.82 1.42 4.27
N PRO A 110 -4.34 1.26 5.51
CA PRO A 110 -3.33 2.13 6.09
C PRO A 110 -2.03 2.13 5.28
N GLN A 111 -1.45 3.32 5.08
CA GLN A 111 -0.14 3.52 4.47
C GLN A 111 0.51 4.79 5.03
N GLY A 112 1.61 4.62 5.78
CA GLY A 112 2.29 5.74 6.46
C GLY A 112 1.32 6.54 7.31
N THR A 113 1.27 7.85 7.08
CA THR A 113 0.40 8.81 7.77
C THR A 113 -1.00 8.94 7.15
N GLY A 114 -1.36 8.07 6.22
CA GLY A 114 -2.64 8.13 5.51
C GLY A 114 -3.25 6.76 5.20
N TRP A 115 -4.12 6.76 4.23
CA TRP A 115 -4.74 5.56 3.67
C TRP A 115 -4.61 5.57 2.17
N ILE A 116 -4.11 4.47 1.60
CA ILE A 116 -4.01 4.25 0.17
C ILE A 116 -5.11 3.32 -0.32
N GLY A 117 -5.65 3.64 -1.48
CA GLY A 117 -6.62 2.80 -2.18
C GLY A 117 -6.76 3.25 -3.62
N CYS A 118 -7.66 2.61 -4.36
CA CYS A 118 -8.01 3.04 -5.70
C CYS A 118 -9.39 3.70 -5.75
N VAL A 119 -9.55 4.67 -6.63
CA VAL A 119 -10.84 5.25 -6.99
C VAL A 119 -11.08 5.02 -8.47
N ILE A 120 -12.19 4.36 -8.76
CA ILE A 120 -12.76 4.23 -10.10
C ILE A 120 -13.72 5.39 -10.29
N ALA A 121 -13.63 6.08 -11.41
CA ALA A 121 -14.63 7.03 -11.88
C ALA A 121 -14.85 6.77 -13.39
N PRO A 122 -15.96 7.21 -13.98
CA PRO A 122 -16.19 7.05 -15.43
C PRO A 122 -15.07 7.56 -16.33
N TRP A 123 -14.19 8.44 -15.86
CA TRP A 123 -13.13 9.11 -16.64
C TRP A 123 -11.71 8.86 -16.13
N PHE A 124 -11.52 8.12 -15.03
CA PHE A 124 -10.21 7.69 -14.56
C PHE A 124 -10.28 6.48 -13.61
N LEU A 125 -9.17 5.77 -13.52
CA LEU A 125 -8.79 4.91 -12.40
C LEU A 125 -7.51 5.46 -11.80
N ASN A 126 -7.55 5.92 -10.56
CA ASN A 126 -6.41 6.48 -9.84
C ASN A 126 -6.10 5.70 -8.56
N ALA A 127 -4.82 5.56 -8.23
CA ALA A 127 -4.42 5.30 -6.85
C ALA A 127 -4.45 6.63 -6.08
N VAL A 128 -5.07 6.60 -4.90
CA VAL A 128 -5.31 7.78 -4.07
C VAL A 128 -4.79 7.53 -2.67
N LEU A 129 -4.02 8.47 -2.16
CA LEU A 129 -3.57 8.50 -0.78
C LEU A 129 -4.30 9.66 -0.07
N ILE A 130 -5.05 9.32 0.99
CA ILE A 130 -5.84 10.26 1.79
C ILE A 130 -5.08 10.48 3.10
N PRO A 131 -4.84 11.73 3.55
CA PRO A 131 -4.20 11.99 4.84
C PRO A 131 -5.16 11.65 5.99
N ARG A 132 -4.64 11.24 7.13
CA ARG A 132 -5.47 11.02 8.33
C ARG A 132 -6.07 12.33 8.84
N ALA A 133 -5.30 13.40 8.81
CA ALA A 133 -5.77 14.73 9.16
C ALA A 133 -5.70 15.67 7.93
N PRO A 134 -6.73 16.50 7.65
CA PRO A 134 -6.73 17.42 6.50
C PRO A 134 -5.54 18.39 6.47
N ALA A 135 -4.98 18.71 7.64
CA ALA A 135 -3.84 19.63 7.77
C ALA A 135 -2.50 19.01 7.34
N GLU A 136 -2.40 17.69 7.23
CA GLU A 136 -1.13 16.97 7.03
C GLU A 136 -0.42 17.40 5.75
N TRP A 137 -1.17 17.65 4.67
CA TRP A 137 -0.61 18.12 3.39
C TRP A 137 -1.12 19.49 2.98
N ALA A 138 -1.55 20.30 3.95
CA ALA A 138 -2.10 21.64 3.69
C ALA A 138 -1.11 22.59 3.01
N GLY A 139 0.21 22.33 3.17
CA GLY A 139 1.27 23.09 2.52
C GLY A 139 1.45 22.79 1.03
N LEU A 140 0.91 21.68 0.53
CA LEU A 140 0.99 21.34 -0.89
C LEU A 140 -0.06 22.10 -1.69
N ARG A 141 0.35 22.60 -2.85
CA ARG A 141 -0.55 23.23 -3.82
C ARG A 141 -1.08 22.18 -4.79
N ASP A 142 -2.22 22.47 -5.38
CA ASP A 142 -2.79 21.64 -6.44
C ASP A 142 -1.79 21.48 -7.61
N GLY A 143 -1.49 20.25 -8.03
CA GLY A 143 -0.48 19.94 -9.04
C GLY A 143 0.95 19.70 -8.53
N ASP A 144 1.28 20.04 -7.29
CA ASP A 144 2.59 19.75 -6.70
C ASP A 144 2.89 18.24 -6.74
N LYS A 145 4.18 17.91 -6.85
CA LYS A 145 4.63 16.53 -6.88
C LYS A 145 5.24 16.13 -5.53
N ALA A 146 4.81 15.00 -5.01
CA ALA A 146 5.35 14.40 -3.80
C ALA A 146 5.86 12.98 -4.10
N GLU A 147 7.06 12.66 -3.65
CA GLU A 147 7.59 11.29 -3.74
C GLU A 147 7.18 10.51 -2.49
N ILE A 148 6.51 9.40 -2.70
CA ILE A 148 5.99 8.53 -1.64
C ILE A 148 6.59 7.15 -1.79
N ALA A 149 7.22 6.66 -0.72
CA ALA A 149 7.70 5.30 -0.66
C ALA A 149 6.53 4.35 -0.37
N LEU A 150 6.28 3.42 -1.29
CA LEU A 150 5.39 2.29 -1.13
C LEU A 150 6.21 0.99 -1.02
N PRO A 151 5.64 -0.11 -0.58
CA PRO A 151 6.37 -1.37 -0.50
C PRO A 151 7.05 -1.82 -1.79
N SER A 152 6.46 -1.53 -2.97
CA SER A 152 7.03 -1.88 -4.27
C SER A 152 8.09 -0.90 -4.79
N GLY A 153 8.26 0.28 -4.17
CA GLY A 153 9.20 1.30 -4.59
C GLY A 153 8.73 2.72 -4.32
N ALA A 154 9.49 3.71 -4.83
CA ALA A 154 9.14 5.12 -4.70
C ALA A 154 8.31 5.57 -5.92
N TYR A 155 7.22 6.28 -5.65
CA TYR A 155 6.27 6.76 -6.65
C TYR A 155 6.05 8.26 -6.53
N ARG A 156 5.93 8.92 -7.68
CA ARG A 156 5.65 10.36 -7.74
C ARG A 156 4.16 10.60 -7.82
N PHE A 157 3.59 11.01 -6.71
CA PHE A 157 2.20 11.42 -6.60
C PHE A 157 2.02 12.89 -6.99
N THR A 158 0.81 13.24 -7.41
CA THR A 158 0.39 14.61 -7.65
C THR A 158 -0.59 15.04 -6.57
N ALA A 159 -0.37 16.19 -5.96
CA ALA A 159 -1.31 16.77 -5.02
C ALA A 159 -2.57 17.24 -5.78
N ALA A 160 -3.74 16.89 -5.25
CA ALA A 160 -5.04 17.29 -5.76
C ALA A 160 -5.94 17.75 -4.62
N ARG A 161 -6.53 18.92 -4.73
CA ARG A 161 -7.43 19.43 -3.70
C ARG A 161 -8.88 19.00 -3.97
N VAL A 162 -9.48 18.31 -3.00
CA VAL A 162 -10.83 17.75 -3.15
C VAL A 162 -11.74 18.29 -2.03
N GLY A 163 -12.35 19.43 -2.28
CA GLY A 163 -13.36 20.04 -1.40
C GLY A 163 -12.95 20.06 0.08
N ALA A 164 -13.84 19.62 0.95
CA ALA A 164 -13.61 19.56 2.40
C ALA A 164 -12.62 18.50 2.84
N LEU A 165 -12.25 17.53 1.97
CA LEU A 165 -11.24 16.52 2.26
C LEU A 165 -9.82 17.12 2.37
N GLY A 166 -9.60 18.30 1.81
CA GLY A 166 -8.30 18.93 1.72
C GLY A 166 -7.46 18.39 0.58
N THR A 167 -6.15 18.37 0.77
CA THR A 167 -5.19 17.87 -0.22
C THR A 167 -5.09 16.36 -0.14
N LEU A 168 -5.24 15.70 -1.28
CA LEU A 168 -4.97 14.26 -1.50
C LEU A 168 -3.76 14.12 -2.39
N LEU A 169 -3.16 12.93 -2.40
CA LEU A 169 -2.10 12.60 -3.34
C LEU A 169 -2.60 11.51 -4.28
N VAL A 170 -2.44 11.71 -5.59
CA VAL A 170 -2.99 10.82 -6.62
C VAL A 170 -1.93 10.38 -7.63
N ILE A 171 -2.06 9.15 -8.11
CA ILE A 171 -1.35 8.63 -9.29
C ILE A 171 -2.40 8.13 -10.28
N PRO A 172 -2.41 8.64 -11.53
CA PRO A 172 -3.22 8.05 -12.59
C PRO A 172 -2.73 6.64 -12.92
N LEU A 173 -3.64 5.67 -12.90
CA LEU A 173 -3.38 4.29 -13.30
C LEU A 173 -3.93 4.03 -14.72
N VAL A 174 -5.18 4.43 -14.95
CA VAL A 174 -5.84 4.34 -16.26
C VAL A 174 -6.61 5.62 -16.51
N SER A 175 -6.37 6.25 -17.67
CA SER A 175 -7.06 7.47 -18.10
C SER A 175 -8.07 7.20 -19.22
N ALA A 176 -7.89 6.14 -20.00
CA ALA A 176 -8.80 5.74 -21.06
C ALA A 176 -9.76 4.66 -20.53
N MET A 177 -10.83 5.07 -19.86
CA MET A 177 -11.73 4.17 -19.15
C MET A 177 -12.59 3.28 -20.05
N ASN A 178 -12.64 3.56 -21.35
CA ASN A 178 -13.32 2.73 -22.37
C ASN A 178 -12.64 1.36 -22.59
N VAL A 179 -11.49 1.11 -22.02
CA VAL A 179 -10.85 -0.22 -22.00
C VAL A 179 -11.62 -1.22 -21.13
N PHE A 180 -12.45 -0.75 -20.20
CA PHE A 180 -13.26 -1.58 -19.35
C PHE A 180 -14.67 -1.73 -19.91
N THR A 181 -15.16 -2.97 -19.94
CA THR A 181 -16.51 -3.28 -20.41
C THR A 181 -17.57 -3.07 -19.33
N ASP A 182 -17.19 -3.24 -18.06
CA ASP A 182 -18.09 -3.13 -16.92
C ASP A 182 -17.36 -2.78 -15.62
N GLN A 183 -18.15 -2.55 -14.55
CA GLN A 183 -17.66 -2.22 -13.24
C GLN A 183 -16.84 -3.34 -12.56
N PRO A 184 -17.21 -4.63 -12.64
CA PRO A 184 -16.42 -5.74 -12.12
C PRO A 184 -15.00 -5.81 -12.70
N GLU A 185 -14.85 -5.60 -14.01
CA GLU A 185 -13.55 -5.59 -14.69
C GLU A 185 -12.68 -4.43 -14.18
N ALA A 186 -13.24 -3.22 -14.10
CA ALA A 186 -12.55 -2.06 -13.56
C ALA A 186 -12.13 -2.26 -12.08
N ARG A 187 -12.99 -2.92 -11.29
CA ARG A 187 -12.69 -3.24 -9.88
C ARG A 187 -11.56 -4.26 -9.76
N ALA A 188 -11.54 -5.28 -10.59
CA ALA A 188 -10.46 -6.28 -10.62
C ALA A 188 -9.12 -5.63 -11.01
N ALA A 189 -9.11 -4.75 -12.00
CA ALA A 189 -7.92 -4.00 -12.40
C ALA A 189 -7.43 -3.07 -11.26
N ALA A 190 -8.34 -2.39 -10.58
CA ALA A 190 -8.01 -1.54 -9.44
C ALA A 190 -7.38 -2.34 -8.28
N ALA A 191 -7.95 -3.49 -7.95
CA ALA A 191 -7.44 -4.37 -6.91
C ALA A 191 -6.04 -4.89 -7.25
N LEU A 192 -5.83 -5.35 -8.49
CA LEU A 192 -4.54 -5.84 -8.98
C LEU A 192 -3.48 -4.74 -8.93
N ALA A 193 -3.79 -3.53 -9.42
CA ALA A 193 -2.88 -2.41 -9.41
C ALA A 193 -2.49 -2.02 -7.97
N LEU A 194 -3.45 -1.99 -7.05
CA LEU A 194 -3.19 -1.71 -5.64
C LEU A 194 -2.30 -2.79 -5.01
N ASP A 195 -2.53 -4.05 -5.31
CA ASP A 195 -1.68 -5.14 -4.81
C ASP A 195 -0.25 -5.07 -5.36
N GLN A 196 -0.08 -4.66 -6.61
CA GLN A 196 1.25 -4.41 -7.19
C GLN A 196 1.98 -3.27 -6.48
N LEU A 197 1.30 -2.15 -6.22
CA LEU A 197 1.87 -1.01 -5.49
C LEU A 197 2.29 -1.37 -4.05
N MET A 198 1.57 -2.32 -3.44
CA MET A 198 1.76 -2.70 -2.04
C MET A 198 2.53 -4.01 -1.84
N ARG A 199 3.02 -4.62 -2.91
CA ARG A 199 3.84 -5.83 -2.84
C ARG A 199 5.31 -5.45 -2.75
N ALA A 200 5.99 -5.87 -1.67
CA ALA A 200 7.44 -5.75 -1.61
C ALA A 200 8.08 -6.52 -2.77
N PRO A 201 9.13 -5.99 -3.41
CA PRO A 201 9.87 -6.72 -4.43
C PRO A 201 10.40 -8.02 -3.84
N GLU A 202 10.25 -9.11 -4.59
CA GLU A 202 10.87 -10.38 -4.22
C GLU A 202 12.40 -10.18 -4.18
N PRO A 203 13.10 -10.65 -3.12
CA PRO A 203 14.54 -10.50 -3.08
C PRO A 203 15.14 -11.14 -4.33
N ALA A 204 15.98 -10.39 -5.03
CA ALA A 204 16.67 -10.91 -6.21
C ALA A 204 17.35 -12.23 -5.85
N PRO A 205 17.28 -13.27 -6.69
CA PRO A 205 18.02 -14.51 -6.45
C PRO A 205 19.49 -14.12 -6.24
N PRO A 206 20.17 -14.75 -5.26
CA PRO A 206 21.58 -14.45 -5.00
C PRO A 206 22.34 -14.57 -6.32
N ASP A 207 23.14 -13.54 -6.63
CA ASP A 207 24.01 -13.56 -7.80
C ASP A 207 24.71 -14.93 -7.87
N PRO A 208 24.70 -15.61 -9.01
CA PRO A 208 25.41 -16.86 -9.13
C PRO A 208 26.85 -16.60 -8.68
N THR A 209 27.22 -17.20 -7.56
CA THR A 209 28.59 -17.11 -7.03
C THR A 209 29.51 -17.35 -8.22
N PRO A 210 30.42 -16.40 -8.57
CA PRO A 210 31.28 -16.60 -9.72
C PRO A 210 31.97 -17.93 -9.56
N ALA A 211 31.71 -18.85 -10.49
CA ALA A 211 32.33 -20.16 -10.49
C ALA A 211 33.82 -19.93 -10.30
N ARG A 212 34.38 -20.44 -9.19
CA ARG A 212 35.80 -20.34 -8.86
C ARG A 212 36.58 -20.75 -10.11
N ALA A 213 37.21 -19.74 -10.74
CA ALA A 213 38.05 -19.98 -11.90
C ALA A 213 38.98 -21.15 -11.57
N PRO A 214 39.13 -22.18 -12.45
CA PRO A 214 40.01 -23.27 -12.18
C PRO A 214 41.41 -22.73 -11.92
N SER A 215 41.95 -23.03 -10.75
CA SER A 215 43.31 -22.68 -10.36
C SER A 215 44.27 -23.14 -11.46
N LYS A 216 45.10 -22.19 -11.98
CA LYS A 216 46.10 -22.40 -13.05
C LYS A 216 47.26 -23.36 -12.65
N ASP A 217 47.13 -24.13 -11.58
CA ASP A 217 48.17 -24.95 -11.00
C ASP A 217 48.12 -26.44 -11.38
N SER A 218 47.57 -26.78 -12.53
CA SER A 218 47.58 -28.19 -12.99
C SER A 218 47.70 -28.33 -14.50
N ALA A 219 48.45 -27.47 -15.16
CA ALA A 219 48.91 -27.74 -16.50
C ALA A 219 50.38 -28.22 -16.43
N PRO A 220 50.72 -29.46 -16.83
CA PRO A 220 52.12 -29.87 -16.93
C PRO A 220 52.80 -28.97 -17.97
N ALA A 221 53.86 -28.30 -17.56
CA ALA A 221 54.66 -27.46 -18.41
C ALA A 221 55.25 -28.31 -19.54
N LEU A 222 54.71 -28.15 -20.74
CA LEU A 222 55.28 -28.70 -21.96
C LEU A 222 56.60 -27.95 -22.21
N SER A 223 57.70 -28.60 -21.84
CA SER A 223 59.05 -28.14 -22.10
C SER A 223 59.27 -28.03 -23.61
N ARG A 224 59.80 -26.88 -24.07
CA ARG A 224 60.22 -26.62 -25.46
C ARG A 224 61.19 -27.70 -26.01
N ARG A 225 61.78 -28.51 -25.16
CA ARG A 225 62.65 -29.63 -25.55
C ARG A 225 61.95 -30.89 -26.04
N SER A 226 60.65 -31.08 -25.76
CA SER A 226 59.92 -32.25 -26.22
C SER A 226 59.38 -32.10 -27.65
N LEU A 227 59.40 -30.91 -28.24
CA LEU A 227 58.90 -30.64 -29.59
C LEU A 227 59.91 -30.91 -30.70
N PHE A 228 61.19 -31.13 -30.37
CA PHE A 228 62.23 -31.36 -31.37
C PHE A 228 62.85 -32.78 -31.39
N ARG A 229 62.13 -33.76 -30.79
CA ARG A 229 62.60 -35.17 -30.81
C ARG A 229 61.71 -36.04 -31.70
N GLY A 230 61.51 -35.67 -32.91
CA GLY A 230 60.66 -36.43 -33.83
C GLY A 230 60.96 -36.20 -35.31
N ALA A 231 62.22 -35.93 -35.68
CA ALA A 231 62.61 -35.87 -37.09
C ALA A 231 63.98 -36.50 -37.31
N ARG A 232 64.03 -37.81 -37.33
CA ARG A 232 65.05 -38.67 -38.03
C ARG A 232 64.57 -40.09 -38.04
N ARG A 233 63.97 -40.53 -39.07
CA ARG A 233 64.23 -41.64 -40.04
C ARG A 233 62.98 -41.84 -40.90
#